data_14b88e8886b3c27b36e1cb74eb2444c5
#
_entry.id   14b88e8886b3c27b36e1cb74eb2444c5
#
_cell.length_a   1.000
_cell.length_b   1.000
_cell.length_c   1.000
_cell.angle_alpha   90.00
_cell.angle_beta   90.00
_cell.angle_gamma   90.00
#
_symmetry.space_group_name_H-M   'P 1'
#
loop_
_entity.id
_entity.type
_entity.pdbx_description
1 polymer ?
#
loop_
_entity_poly.entity_id
_entity_poly.type
_entity_poly.pdbx_seq_one_letter_code
_entity_poly.pdbx_strand_id
1 'polypeptide(L)'
;MKDGFLKAAALSPALRVADCVYNTQQIIAQLREAAGRGVKLAVFPEFCLTGYTCGDLFLQRTLQQGALTGLQSVLDASKELDVVALVGLPLLVRGKLYNCAAVLCKGQLLGLVPKTYLPNYGEFYEKRQFTPGSTEVEMIAVCGQQVPFGTSLLFRCREMPSFVLGVEICEDLWSALPPSTFHALAGATVIANLSASDETVGKAEYRRALVSNQSARLLCGYLYASAGHGESTQDMVFAGHDLIAENGTLLSETKPFAGGCAETELDCQRMESERARNTSFEPAADGYTTVEFSLPLTETVLTRWVDPTPFVPHNQQLPAAEHGSAVVQLAPHQQRQADQGHGVQRAAGLQHGLQPVQRALLQCALQKQVAAGVAGEAEFGKNCQPDAPGGGILQLG
;
A
#
# COMPACT_ATOMS: atom_id res chain seq x y z
N MET A 1 17.00 8.95 6.66
CA MET A 1 17.21 8.60 5.25
C MET A 1 18.60 8.04 4.91
N LYS A 2 19.63 8.35 5.70
CA LYS A 2 21.00 7.84 5.45
C LYS A 2 21.08 6.31 5.43
N ASP A 3 20.29 5.64 6.27
CA ASP A 3 20.30 4.18 6.43
C ASP A 3 19.22 3.47 5.60
N GLY A 4 18.70 4.13 4.56
CA GLY A 4 17.65 3.57 3.70
C GLY A 4 16.23 3.64 4.28
N PHE A 5 16.06 4.20 5.49
CA PHE A 5 14.75 4.37 6.12
C PHE A 5 14.12 5.71 5.75
N LEU A 6 12.85 5.67 5.38
CA LEU A 6 12.01 6.82 5.07
C LEU A 6 10.95 6.99 6.16
N LYS A 7 11.02 8.06 6.95
CA LYS A 7 9.95 8.38 7.89
C LYS A 7 8.75 8.95 7.15
N ALA A 8 7.60 8.30 7.26
CA ALA A 8 6.39 8.58 6.49
C ALA A 8 5.17 8.68 7.39
N ALA A 9 4.21 9.51 7.00
CA ALA A 9 2.97 9.72 7.73
C ALA A 9 1.75 9.77 6.79
N ALA A 10 0.66 9.13 7.20
CA ALA A 10 -0.68 9.32 6.69
C ALA A 10 -1.44 10.19 7.69
N LEU A 11 -2.01 11.29 7.21
CA LEU A 11 -2.49 12.41 8.03
C LEU A 11 -3.93 12.75 7.67
N SER A 12 -4.88 12.62 8.59
CA SER A 12 -6.29 12.95 8.37
C SER A 12 -6.70 14.18 9.19
N PRO A 13 -6.52 15.40 8.62
CA PRO A 13 -6.93 16.61 9.30
C PRO A 13 -8.45 16.68 9.46
N ALA A 14 -8.91 17.31 10.54
CA ALA A 14 -10.29 17.74 10.62
C ALA A 14 -10.56 18.78 9.54
N LEU A 15 -11.66 18.65 8.80
CA LEU A 15 -11.99 19.54 7.73
C LEU A 15 -13.42 20.12 7.86
N ARG A 16 -13.75 21.05 6.96
CA ARG A 16 -15.09 21.57 6.74
C ARG A 16 -15.41 21.50 5.26
N VAL A 17 -16.52 20.88 4.95
CA VAL A 17 -16.98 20.73 3.54
C VAL A 17 -17.05 22.09 2.86
N ALA A 18 -16.40 22.22 1.70
CA ALA A 18 -16.30 23.42 0.87
C ALA A 18 -15.57 24.63 1.51
N ASP A 19 -15.03 24.52 2.71
CA ASP A 19 -14.24 25.59 3.34
C ASP A 19 -12.73 25.40 3.05
N CYS A 20 -12.32 25.74 1.83
CA CYS A 20 -10.93 25.59 1.38
C CYS A 20 -9.94 26.35 2.27
N VAL A 21 -10.33 27.48 2.86
CA VAL A 21 -9.45 28.29 3.71
C VAL A 21 -9.15 27.54 5.02
N TYR A 22 -10.18 27.08 5.69
CA TYR A 22 -10.03 26.29 6.92
C TYR A 22 -9.24 25.00 6.67
N ASN A 23 -9.60 24.26 5.63
CA ASN A 23 -8.96 22.98 5.30
C ASN A 23 -7.46 23.16 5.00
N THR A 24 -7.12 24.19 4.23
CA THR A 24 -5.73 24.56 3.94
C THR A 24 -4.92 24.85 5.21
N GLN A 25 -5.51 25.58 6.17
CA GLN A 25 -4.86 25.89 7.44
C GLN A 25 -4.58 24.61 8.25
N GLN A 26 -5.52 23.67 8.28
CA GLN A 26 -5.35 22.38 8.97
C GLN A 26 -4.25 21.53 8.31
N ILE A 27 -4.23 21.47 6.97
CA ILE A 27 -3.19 20.76 6.21
C ILE A 27 -1.81 21.35 6.51
N ILE A 28 -1.66 22.69 6.44
CA ILE A 28 -0.38 23.36 6.69
C ILE A 28 0.09 23.14 8.14
N ALA A 29 -0.83 23.19 9.11
CA ALA A 29 -0.49 22.95 10.51
C ALA A 29 0.07 21.53 10.70
N GLN A 30 -0.64 20.52 10.23
CA GLN A 30 -0.21 19.12 10.33
C GLN A 30 1.07 18.85 9.53
N LEU A 31 1.23 19.44 8.34
CA LEU A 31 2.44 19.31 7.53
C LEU A 31 3.69 19.84 8.26
N ARG A 32 3.58 21.02 8.89
CA ARG A 32 4.67 21.60 9.68
C ARG A 32 5.01 20.76 10.90
N GLU A 33 3.98 20.26 11.58
CA GLU A 33 4.16 19.39 12.74
C GLU A 33 4.84 18.07 12.35
N ALA A 34 4.39 17.41 11.27
CA ALA A 34 4.98 16.18 10.75
C ALA A 34 6.44 16.41 10.31
N ALA A 35 6.72 17.49 9.57
CA ALA A 35 8.09 17.86 9.18
C ALA A 35 8.97 18.11 10.41
N GLY A 36 8.45 18.75 11.45
CA GLY A 36 9.15 18.95 12.74
C GLY A 36 9.51 17.65 13.46
N ARG A 37 8.73 16.58 13.26
CA ARG A 37 9.04 15.23 13.76
C ARG A 37 9.98 14.44 12.84
N GLY A 38 10.44 15.04 11.73
CA GLY A 38 11.36 14.41 10.78
C GLY A 38 10.69 13.57 9.71
N VAL A 39 9.38 13.68 9.53
CA VAL A 39 8.65 13.05 8.42
C VAL A 39 9.16 13.59 7.09
N LYS A 40 9.40 12.69 6.14
CA LYS A 40 9.91 12.99 4.78
C LYS A 40 8.88 12.75 3.69
N LEU A 41 7.82 11.99 4.01
CA LEU A 41 6.66 11.76 3.14
C LEU A 41 5.37 11.95 3.96
N ALA A 42 4.55 12.94 3.60
CA ALA A 42 3.28 13.25 4.25
C ALA A 42 2.13 13.07 3.23
N VAL A 43 1.20 12.17 3.51
CA VAL A 43 0.06 11.89 2.64
C VAL A 43 -1.22 12.35 3.31
N PHE A 44 -1.96 13.21 2.64
CA PHE A 44 -3.28 13.70 3.07
C PHE A 44 -4.40 13.02 2.26
N PRO A 45 -5.66 13.04 2.75
CA PRO A 45 -6.77 12.38 2.08
C PRO A 45 -7.14 12.95 0.71
N GLU A 46 -7.90 12.17 -0.02
CA GLU A 46 -8.62 12.58 -1.24
C GLU A 46 -9.47 13.83 -0.97
N PHE A 47 -9.38 14.81 -1.87
CA PHE A 47 -10.08 16.10 -1.73
C PHE A 47 -9.88 16.84 -0.40
N CYS A 48 -8.79 16.61 0.31
CA CYS A 48 -8.57 17.25 1.61
C CYS A 48 -8.60 18.79 1.58
N LEU A 49 -8.39 19.42 0.42
CA LEU A 49 -8.52 20.89 0.26
C LEU A 49 -9.98 21.37 0.24
N THR A 50 -10.94 20.53 -0.18
CA THR A 50 -12.34 20.91 -0.32
C THR A 50 -13.30 20.16 0.59
N GLY A 51 -12.94 18.94 0.97
CA GLY A 51 -13.82 17.87 1.41
C GLY A 51 -14.31 17.05 0.22
N TYR A 52 -14.55 15.75 0.46
CA TYR A 52 -15.06 14.81 -0.52
C TYR A 52 -16.57 15.01 -0.79
N THR A 53 -17.32 15.36 0.24
CA THR A 53 -18.79 15.42 0.19
C THR A 53 -19.36 16.76 -0.34
N CYS A 54 -18.61 17.43 -1.20
CA CYS A 54 -19.03 18.71 -1.81
C CYS A 54 -20.15 18.57 -2.86
N GLY A 55 -20.40 17.37 -3.42
CA GLY A 55 -21.42 17.14 -4.43
C GLY A 55 -21.28 18.06 -5.64
N ASP A 56 -22.39 18.65 -6.09
CA ASP A 56 -22.38 19.57 -7.27
C ASP A 56 -21.65 20.90 -7.03
N LEU A 57 -21.22 21.20 -5.80
CA LEU A 57 -20.33 22.35 -5.55
C LEU A 57 -18.99 22.21 -6.28
N PHE A 58 -18.54 20.99 -6.58
CA PHE A 58 -17.35 20.78 -7.41
C PHE A 58 -17.41 21.47 -8.78
N LEU A 59 -18.62 21.67 -9.33
CA LEU A 59 -18.85 22.36 -10.59
C LEU A 59 -18.79 23.90 -10.47
N GLN A 60 -18.72 24.41 -9.23
CA GLN A 60 -18.69 25.85 -8.97
C GLN A 60 -17.26 26.39 -9.08
N ARG A 61 -17.10 27.48 -9.86
CA ARG A 61 -15.79 28.15 -10.01
C ARG A 61 -15.19 28.61 -8.69
N THR A 62 -16.03 29.04 -7.76
CA THR A 62 -15.60 29.49 -6.43
C THR A 62 -14.86 28.37 -5.67
N LEU A 63 -15.41 27.14 -5.67
CA LEU A 63 -14.76 26.01 -5.02
C LEU A 63 -13.46 25.61 -5.73
N GLN A 64 -13.48 25.54 -7.06
CA GLN A 64 -12.29 25.21 -7.86
C GLN A 64 -11.16 26.22 -7.65
N GLN A 65 -11.49 27.52 -7.64
CA GLN A 65 -10.51 28.57 -7.38
C GLN A 65 -10.03 28.54 -5.92
N GLY A 66 -10.92 28.25 -4.96
CA GLY A 66 -10.58 28.08 -3.56
C GLY A 66 -9.56 26.92 -3.36
N ALA A 67 -9.77 25.81 -4.04
CA ALA A 67 -8.85 24.67 -4.01
C ALA A 67 -7.46 25.02 -4.58
N LEU A 68 -7.40 25.76 -5.71
CA LEU A 68 -6.13 26.22 -6.28
C LEU A 68 -5.41 27.24 -5.39
N THR A 69 -6.14 28.14 -4.74
CA THR A 69 -5.58 29.09 -3.77
C THR A 69 -5.04 28.33 -2.54
N GLY A 70 -5.76 27.30 -2.09
CA GLY A 70 -5.32 26.42 -1.04
C GLY A 70 -4.03 25.68 -1.41
N LEU A 71 -3.98 25.09 -2.60
CA LEU A 71 -2.78 24.42 -3.12
C LEU A 71 -1.57 25.39 -3.15
N GLN A 72 -1.76 26.63 -3.65
CA GLN A 72 -0.70 27.63 -3.64
C GLN A 72 -0.21 27.94 -2.23
N SER A 73 -1.11 28.03 -1.26
CA SER A 73 -0.75 28.27 0.15
C SER A 73 0.04 27.12 0.76
N VAL A 74 -0.31 25.86 0.42
CA VAL A 74 0.46 24.67 0.85
C VAL A 74 1.84 24.66 0.19
N LEU A 75 1.94 24.99 -1.10
CA LEU A 75 3.22 25.14 -1.80
C LEU A 75 4.12 26.18 -1.11
N ASP A 76 3.56 27.35 -0.80
CA ASP A 76 4.32 28.40 -0.12
C ASP A 76 4.77 27.97 1.29
N ALA A 77 3.93 27.30 2.03
CA ALA A 77 4.26 26.78 3.36
C ALA A 77 5.32 25.66 3.33
N SER A 78 5.41 24.92 2.22
CA SER A 78 6.37 23.82 2.08
C SER A 78 7.78 24.25 1.69
N LYS A 79 8.02 25.50 1.34
CA LYS A 79 9.32 26.00 0.84
C LYS A 79 10.49 25.70 1.76
N GLU A 80 10.28 25.84 3.06
CA GLU A 80 11.30 25.63 4.09
C GLU A 80 11.22 24.25 4.75
N LEU A 81 10.37 23.35 4.23
CA LEU A 81 10.16 22.03 4.79
C LEU A 81 10.83 20.95 3.94
N ASP A 82 11.64 20.12 4.59
CA ASP A 82 12.31 18.97 3.97
C ASP A 82 11.36 17.75 3.93
N VAL A 83 10.24 17.87 3.21
CA VAL A 83 9.18 16.87 3.11
C VAL A 83 8.55 16.87 1.73
N VAL A 84 8.24 15.69 1.21
CA VAL A 84 7.30 15.52 0.10
C VAL A 84 5.90 15.43 0.68
N ALA A 85 4.97 16.24 0.17
CA ALA A 85 3.57 16.18 0.59
C ALA A 85 2.66 15.88 -0.59
N LEU A 86 1.57 15.15 -0.29
CA LEU A 86 0.51 14.84 -1.25
C LEU A 86 -0.81 15.39 -0.71
N VAL A 87 -1.49 16.20 -1.53
CA VAL A 87 -2.81 16.77 -1.18
C VAL A 87 -3.82 16.53 -2.28
N GLY A 88 -5.05 16.16 -1.90
CA GLY A 88 -6.15 15.90 -2.82
C GLY A 88 -6.93 17.17 -3.17
N LEU A 89 -7.25 17.38 -4.45
CA LEU A 89 -8.04 18.52 -4.93
C LEU A 89 -8.81 18.22 -6.22
N PRO A 90 -9.94 18.93 -6.48
CA PRO A 90 -10.55 18.98 -7.79
C PRO A 90 -9.75 19.92 -8.72
N LEU A 91 -9.44 19.46 -9.94
CA LEU A 91 -8.69 20.25 -10.91
C LEU A 91 -9.39 20.32 -12.26
N LEU A 92 -9.62 21.52 -12.76
CA LEU A 92 -10.15 21.75 -14.10
C LEU A 92 -9.01 21.84 -15.12
N VAL A 93 -8.96 20.88 -16.05
CA VAL A 93 -7.98 20.84 -17.14
C VAL A 93 -8.74 20.76 -18.48
N ARG A 94 -8.50 21.72 -19.38
CA ARG A 94 -9.13 21.75 -20.72
C ARG A 94 -10.66 21.53 -20.72
N GLY A 95 -11.33 22.12 -19.75
CA GLY A 95 -12.80 22.02 -19.61
C GLY A 95 -13.33 20.72 -19.04
N LYS A 96 -12.46 19.84 -18.55
CA LYS A 96 -12.80 18.62 -17.82
C LYS A 96 -12.32 18.71 -16.39
N LEU A 97 -13.14 18.24 -15.45
CA LEU A 97 -12.82 18.21 -14.03
C LEU A 97 -12.25 16.84 -13.65
N TYR A 98 -11.17 16.86 -12.88
CA TYR A 98 -10.46 15.66 -12.43
C TYR A 98 -10.35 15.66 -10.91
N ASN A 99 -10.41 14.47 -10.33
CA ASN A 99 -10.02 14.19 -8.97
C ASN A 99 -8.52 13.95 -8.96
N CYS A 100 -7.73 14.81 -8.33
CA CYS A 100 -6.28 14.81 -8.45
C CYS A 100 -5.57 14.74 -7.11
N ALA A 101 -4.42 14.05 -7.09
CA ALA A 101 -3.39 14.17 -6.09
C ALA A 101 -2.28 15.10 -6.59
N ALA A 102 -2.01 16.18 -5.86
CA ALA A 102 -0.87 17.06 -6.10
C ALA A 102 0.33 16.58 -5.27
N VAL A 103 1.45 16.30 -5.93
CA VAL A 103 2.71 15.93 -5.29
C VAL A 103 3.61 17.15 -5.26
N LEU A 104 4.03 17.56 -4.08
CA LEU A 104 4.81 18.79 -3.90
C LEU A 104 6.01 18.58 -2.97
N CYS A 105 7.07 19.34 -3.20
CA CYS A 105 8.28 19.35 -2.39
C CYS A 105 8.93 20.72 -2.42
N LYS A 106 9.20 21.32 -1.28
CA LYS A 106 9.98 22.57 -1.14
C LYS A 106 9.48 23.72 -2.05
N GLY A 107 8.17 23.94 -2.10
CA GLY A 107 7.52 24.97 -2.92
C GLY A 107 7.39 24.61 -4.41
N GLN A 108 7.87 23.45 -4.83
CA GLN A 108 7.70 22.96 -6.20
C GLN A 108 6.54 21.97 -6.29
N LEU A 109 5.70 22.15 -7.28
CA LEU A 109 4.68 21.20 -7.68
C LEU A 109 5.34 20.18 -8.63
N LEU A 110 5.60 18.99 -8.14
CA LEU A 110 6.33 17.95 -8.88
C LEU A 110 5.46 17.31 -9.96
N GLY A 111 4.15 17.18 -9.71
CA GLY A 111 3.21 16.58 -10.65
C GLY A 111 1.80 16.50 -10.08
N LEU A 112 0.88 16.18 -10.96
CA LEU A 112 -0.55 16.02 -10.67
C LEU A 112 -1.00 14.66 -11.20
N VAL A 113 -1.48 13.81 -10.32
CA VAL A 113 -1.93 12.46 -10.65
C VAL A 113 -3.45 12.42 -10.56
N PRO A 114 -4.18 12.30 -11.69
CA PRO A 114 -5.64 12.15 -11.68
C PRO A 114 -6.04 10.71 -11.32
N LYS A 115 -7.18 10.56 -10.65
CA LYS A 115 -7.78 9.26 -10.32
C LYS A 115 -8.10 8.45 -11.56
N THR A 116 -7.71 7.18 -11.58
CA THR A 116 -7.92 6.27 -12.71
C THR A 116 -9.34 5.71 -12.73
N TYR A 117 -9.80 5.17 -11.61
CA TYR A 117 -11.12 4.54 -11.49
C TYR A 117 -12.06 5.42 -10.67
N LEU A 118 -13.14 5.88 -11.30
CA LEU A 118 -14.17 6.70 -10.66
C LEU A 118 -15.34 5.79 -10.21
N PRO A 119 -15.57 5.62 -8.90
CA PRO A 119 -16.72 4.86 -8.44
C PRO A 119 -18.03 5.54 -8.83
N ASN A 120 -18.97 4.75 -9.34
CA ASN A 120 -20.29 5.23 -9.75
C ASN A 120 -21.34 4.13 -9.51
N TYR A 121 -21.39 3.66 -8.30
CA TYR A 121 -22.27 2.60 -7.79
C TYR A 121 -22.55 2.85 -6.30
N GLY A 122 -23.65 2.26 -5.80
CA GLY A 122 -24.05 2.44 -4.40
C GLY A 122 -24.20 3.93 -4.06
N GLU A 123 -23.49 4.34 -3.05
CA GLU A 123 -23.42 5.71 -2.52
C GLU A 123 -22.47 6.64 -3.29
N PHE A 124 -21.71 6.12 -4.26
CA PHE A 124 -20.73 6.89 -5.03
C PHE A 124 -21.25 7.30 -6.41
N TYR A 125 -21.02 8.56 -6.80
CA TYR A 125 -21.41 9.13 -8.12
C TYR A 125 -20.36 10.05 -8.71
N GLU A 126 -19.10 9.70 -8.59
CA GLU A 126 -17.98 10.56 -9.05
C GLU A 126 -18.03 10.84 -10.56
N LYS A 127 -18.55 9.93 -11.38
CA LYS A 127 -18.68 10.14 -12.83
C LYS A 127 -19.67 11.26 -13.20
N ARG A 128 -20.47 11.74 -12.24
CA ARG A 128 -21.32 12.91 -12.43
C ARG A 128 -20.51 14.19 -12.61
N GLN A 129 -19.40 14.34 -11.89
CA GLN A 129 -18.58 15.56 -11.89
C GLN A 129 -17.23 15.34 -12.55
N PHE A 130 -16.62 14.17 -12.44
CA PHE A 130 -15.21 13.93 -12.74
C PHE A 130 -15.00 13.08 -13.99
N THR A 131 -13.83 13.28 -14.59
CA THR A 131 -13.30 12.52 -15.74
C THR A 131 -12.16 11.62 -15.24
N PRO A 132 -12.07 10.35 -15.68
CA PRO A 132 -10.96 9.47 -15.32
C PRO A 132 -9.64 9.98 -15.91
N GLY A 133 -8.54 9.71 -15.19
CA GLY A 133 -7.20 10.03 -15.62
C GLY A 133 -6.75 9.20 -16.84
N SER A 134 -5.79 9.74 -17.59
CA SER A 134 -5.11 9.05 -18.70
C SER A 134 -3.70 8.66 -18.30
N THR A 135 -3.19 7.57 -18.88
CA THR A 135 -1.78 7.17 -18.79
C THR A 135 -0.85 8.09 -19.59
N GLU A 136 -1.38 8.82 -20.56
CA GLU A 136 -0.61 9.87 -21.26
C GLU A 136 -0.28 11.00 -20.30
N VAL A 137 1.00 11.35 -20.27
CA VAL A 137 1.50 12.46 -19.43
C VAL A 137 1.62 13.71 -20.29
N GLU A 138 0.94 14.75 -19.90
CA GLU A 138 1.00 16.07 -20.54
C GLU A 138 1.50 17.16 -19.59
N MET A 139 2.08 18.22 -20.13
CA MET A 139 2.46 19.39 -19.33
C MET A 139 1.33 20.38 -19.24
N ILE A 140 0.97 20.79 -18.03
CA ILE A 140 -0.07 21.79 -17.77
C ILE A 140 0.45 22.89 -16.86
N ALA A 141 -0.16 24.09 -16.96
CA ALA A 141 0.17 25.23 -16.10
C ALA A 141 -0.75 25.26 -14.87
N VAL A 142 -0.19 25.09 -13.67
CA VAL A 142 -0.91 25.17 -12.40
C VAL A 142 -0.07 25.93 -11.38
N CYS A 143 -0.67 26.85 -10.62
CA CYS A 143 0.02 27.69 -9.63
C CYS A 143 1.28 28.37 -10.18
N GLY A 144 1.26 28.84 -11.43
CA GLY A 144 2.39 29.49 -12.09
C GLY A 144 3.53 28.56 -12.48
N GLN A 145 3.41 27.25 -12.33
CA GLN A 145 4.41 26.24 -12.67
C GLN A 145 3.91 25.37 -13.85
N GLN A 146 4.86 24.92 -14.71
CA GLN A 146 4.61 23.89 -15.71
C GLN A 146 4.86 22.53 -15.08
N VAL A 147 3.85 21.68 -15.02
CA VAL A 147 3.91 20.41 -14.29
C VAL A 147 3.35 19.24 -15.10
N PRO A 148 3.90 18.04 -14.96
CA PRO A 148 3.35 16.84 -15.59
C PRO A 148 2.00 16.48 -14.95
N PHE A 149 1.05 16.08 -15.79
CA PHE A 149 -0.29 15.64 -15.44
C PHE A 149 -0.58 14.31 -16.13
N GLY A 150 -0.89 13.27 -15.38
CA GLY A 150 -1.20 11.92 -15.89
C GLY A 150 -1.07 10.86 -14.81
N THR A 151 -1.53 9.65 -15.08
CA THR A 151 -1.49 8.54 -14.11
C THR A 151 -0.16 7.80 -14.12
N SER A 152 0.63 7.85 -15.22
CA SER A 152 1.91 7.15 -15.36
C SER A 152 3.09 8.02 -14.90
N LEU A 153 3.01 8.54 -13.67
CA LEU A 153 4.05 9.35 -13.04
C LEU A 153 4.70 8.61 -11.86
N LEU A 154 6.03 8.68 -11.81
CA LEU A 154 6.81 8.30 -10.63
C LEU A 154 7.62 9.48 -10.13
N PHE A 155 7.85 9.55 -8.81
CA PHE A 155 8.63 10.61 -8.19
C PHE A 155 9.81 10.00 -7.46
N ARG A 156 11.04 10.30 -7.90
CA ARG A 156 12.28 9.70 -7.38
C ARG A 156 13.10 10.71 -6.59
N CYS A 157 13.50 10.34 -5.39
CA CYS A 157 14.46 11.12 -4.60
C CYS A 157 15.88 10.89 -5.11
N ARG A 158 16.57 11.98 -5.47
CA ARG A 158 17.96 11.91 -5.98
C ARG A 158 18.95 11.39 -4.95
N GLU A 159 18.82 11.85 -3.71
CA GLU A 159 19.73 11.51 -2.61
C GLU A 159 19.47 10.11 -2.04
N MET A 160 18.27 9.58 -2.24
CA MET A 160 17.88 8.23 -1.83
C MET A 160 17.17 7.53 -2.98
N PRO A 161 17.90 6.98 -3.98
CA PRO A 161 17.31 6.38 -5.19
C PRO A 161 16.35 5.22 -4.92
N SER A 162 16.47 4.55 -3.77
CA SER A 162 15.53 3.55 -3.29
C SER A 162 14.16 4.13 -2.89
N PHE A 163 14.04 5.44 -2.74
CA PHE A 163 12.75 6.10 -2.53
C PHE A 163 12.18 6.55 -3.86
N VAL A 164 11.31 5.73 -4.42
CA VAL A 164 10.52 6.02 -5.63
C VAL A 164 9.04 5.92 -5.27
N LEU A 165 8.33 7.04 -5.41
CA LEU A 165 6.92 7.17 -5.03
C LEU A 165 6.02 6.99 -6.25
N GLY A 166 5.03 6.09 -6.15
CA GLY A 166 3.85 5.98 -7.01
C GLY A 166 2.61 6.47 -6.27
N VAL A 167 1.63 7.01 -6.99
CA VAL A 167 0.43 7.61 -6.40
C VAL A 167 -0.83 7.07 -7.05
N GLU A 168 -1.80 6.69 -6.23
CA GLU A 168 -3.14 6.31 -6.66
C GLU A 168 -4.20 6.90 -5.71
N ILE A 169 -5.47 6.90 -6.11
CA ILE A 169 -6.53 7.58 -5.35
C ILE A 169 -7.68 6.62 -5.07
N CYS A 170 -7.93 6.34 -3.80
CA CYS A 170 -9.09 5.67 -3.23
C CYS A 170 -9.51 4.40 -4.00
N GLU A 171 -10.52 4.50 -4.87
CA GLU A 171 -11.09 3.40 -5.67
C GLU A 171 -10.04 2.66 -6.50
N ASP A 172 -8.95 3.33 -6.84
CA ASP A 172 -7.85 2.72 -7.59
C ASP A 172 -7.34 1.44 -6.90
N LEU A 173 -7.23 1.43 -5.56
CA LEU A 173 -6.84 0.25 -4.78
C LEU A 173 -7.92 -0.85 -4.79
N TRP A 174 -9.21 -0.47 -4.82
CA TRP A 174 -10.34 -1.42 -4.72
C TRP A 174 -10.65 -2.09 -6.07
N SER A 175 -10.08 -1.56 -7.16
CA SER A 175 -10.25 -2.10 -8.49
C SER A 175 -9.60 -3.49 -8.64
N ALA A 176 -10.05 -4.26 -9.61
CA ALA A 176 -9.49 -5.59 -9.90
C ALA A 176 -8.00 -5.53 -10.32
N LEU A 177 -7.59 -4.41 -10.92
CA LEU A 177 -6.22 -4.15 -11.37
C LEU A 177 -5.78 -2.76 -10.91
N PRO A 178 -5.31 -2.61 -9.66
CA PRO A 178 -4.88 -1.33 -9.12
C PRO A 178 -3.72 -0.71 -9.91
N PRO A 179 -3.71 0.62 -10.14
CA PRO A 179 -2.58 1.32 -10.76
C PRO A 179 -1.26 1.10 -10.03
N SER A 180 -1.27 0.94 -8.71
CA SER A 180 -0.09 0.61 -7.90
C SER A 180 0.64 -0.64 -8.37
N THR A 181 -0.04 -1.60 -9.01
CA THR A 181 0.60 -2.77 -9.63
C THR A 181 1.59 -2.32 -10.72
N PHE A 182 1.18 -1.45 -11.61
CA PHE A 182 2.03 -0.92 -12.67
C PHE A 182 3.09 0.02 -12.12
N HIS A 183 2.75 0.87 -11.14
CA HIS A 183 3.72 1.75 -10.47
C HIS A 183 4.87 0.96 -9.85
N ALA A 184 4.56 -0.14 -9.16
CA ALA A 184 5.58 -0.98 -8.54
C ALA A 184 6.46 -1.68 -9.59
N LEU A 185 5.88 -2.22 -10.66
CA LEU A 185 6.61 -2.82 -11.78
C LEU A 185 7.48 -1.77 -12.50
N ALA A 186 7.03 -0.52 -12.57
CA ALA A 186 7.80 0.59 -13.11
C ALA A 186 8.89 1.13 -12.16
N GLY A 187 8.98 0.58 -10.93
CA GLY A 187 10.04 0.87 -9.97
C GLY A 187 9.62 1.59 -8.70
N ALA A 188 8.33 1.92 -8.50
CA ALA A 188 7.90 2.52 -7.24
C ALA A 188 8.12 1.57 -6.07
N THR A 189 8.86 1.99 -5.06
CA THR A 189 9.08 1.28 -3.80
C THR A 189 8.11 1.71 -2.72
N VAL A 190 7.49 2.87 -2.88
CA VAL A 190 6.49 3.43 -1.97
C VAL A 190 5.25 3.82 -2.77
N ILE A 191 4.09 3.38 -2.32
CA ILE A 191 2.79 3.77 -2.89
C ILE A 191 2.06 4.65 -1.88
N ALA A 192 1.52 5.76 -2.34
CA ALA A 192 0.63 6.62 -1.58
C ALA A 192 -0.78 6.58 -2.17
N ASN A 193 -1.76 6.29 -1.35
CA ASN A 193 -3.17 6.30 -1.69
C ASN A 193 -3.90 7.37 -0.87
N LEU A 194 -4.43 8.36 -1.57
CA LEU A 194 -5.26 9.41 -0.99
C LEU A 194 -6.71 8.92 -1.07
N SER A 195 -7.35 8.71 0.06
CA SER A 195 -8.69 8.11 0.11
C SER A 195 -9.73 9.00 0.79
N ALA A 196 -10.98 8.79 0.37
CA ALA A 196 -12.19 9.17 1.08
C ALA A 196 -13.13 7.97 1.06
N SER A 197 -12.72 6.92 1.79
CA SER A 197 -13.48 5.68 1.88
C SER A 197 -14.49 5.77 3.01
N ASP A 198 -15.76 5.53 2.70
CA ASP A 198 -16.82 5.42 3.70
C ASP A 198 -16.55 4.27 4.66
N GLU A 199 -17.20 4.29 5.82
CA GLU A 199 -17.08 3.25 6.83
C GLU A 199 -18.39 2.49 6.97
N THR A 200 -18.31 1.18 6.80
CA THR A 200 -19.42 0.24 7.02
C THR A 200 -18.93 -0.89 7.93
N VAL A 201 -19.86 -1.67 8.46
CA VAL A 201 -19.54 -2.79 9.36
C VAL A 201 -18.61 -3.79 8.67
N GLY A 202 -17.43 -4.02 9.26
CA GLY A 202 -16.42 -4.94 8.75
C GLY A 202 -15.47 -4.34 7.70
N LYS A 203 -15.70 -3.12 7.21
CA LYS A 203 -14.88 -2.51 6.15
C LYS A 203 -13.47 -2.16 6.63
N ALA A 204 -13.29 -1.79 7.89
CA ALA A 204 -11.97 -1.53 8.47
C ALA A 204 -11.05 -2.76 8.37
N GLU A 205 -11.56 -3.96 8.64
CA GLU A 205 -10.79 -5.22 8.53
C GLU A 205 -10.46 -5.54 7.08
N TYR A 206 -11.43 -5.38 6.19
CA TYR A 206 -11.21 -5.58 4.75
C TYR A 206 -10.18 -4.58 4.20
N ARG A 207 -10.22 -3.32 4.62
CA ARG A 207 -9.23 -2.29 4.26
C ARG A 207 -7.83 -2.66 4.72
N ARG A 208 -7.65 -3.14 5.97
CA ARG A 208 -6.35 -3.65 6.46
C ARG A 208 -5.85 -4.79 5.60
N ALA A 209 -6.69 -5.77 5.33
CA ALA A 209 -6.33 -6.92 4.49
C ALA A 209 -5.92 -6.45 3.08
N LEU A 210 -6.66 -5.54 2.47
CA LEU A 210 -6.42 -5.03 1.13
C LEU A 210 -5.08 -4.28 1.05
N VAL A 211 -4.82 -3.33 1.97
CA VAL A 211 -3.58 -2.56 2.03
C VAL A 211 -2.38 -3.47 2.29
N SER A 212 -2.48 -4.39 3.27
CA SER A 212 -1.40 -5.32 3.58
C SER A 212 -1.11 -6.28 2.43
N ASN A 213 -2.14 -6.84 1.79
CA ASN A 213 -1.95 -7.72 0.63
C ASN A 213 -1.32 -6.99 -0.56
N GLN A 214 -1.75 -5.76 -0.85
CA GLN A 214 -1.18 -4.98 -1.94
C GLN A 214 0.29 -4.65 -1.67
N SER A 215 0.62 -4.23 -0.45
CA SER A 215 2.00 -4.02 -0.01
C SER A 215 2.87 -5.28 -0.15
N ALA A 216 2.35 -6.47 0.25
CA ALA A 216 3.04 -7.74 0.15
C ALA A 216 3.33 -8.16 -1.29
N ARG A 217 2.29 -8.14 -2.13
CA ARG A 217 2.40 -8.55 -3.54
C ARG A 217 3.35 -7.68 -4.34
N LEU A 218 3.39 -6.39 -4.02
CA LEU A 218 4.19 -5.40 -4.73
C LEU A 218 5.57 -5.18 -4.08
N LEU A 219 5.86 -5.84 -2.95
CA LEU A 219 7.11 -5.65 -2.20
C LEU A 219 7.39 -4.15 -2.01
N CYS A 220 6.45 -3.43 -1.43
CA CYS A 220 6.50 -1.97 -1.30
C CYS A 220 6.01 -1.49 0.08
N GLY A 221 6.39 -0.26 0.43
CA GLY A 221 5.70 0.51 1.44
C GLY A 221 4.38 1.04 0.87
N TYR A 222 3.30 0.94 1.61
CA TYR A 222 1.99 1.41 1.20
C TYR A 222 1.37 2.32 2.26
N LEU A 223 1.11 3.58 1.90
CA LEU A 223 0.44 4.55 2.75
C LEU A 223 -0.99 4.77 2.26
N TYR A 224 -1.94 4.69 3.16
CA TYR A 224 -3.35 4.94 2.93
C TYR A 224 -3.83 6.02 3.89
N ALA A 225 -4.12 7.23 3.37
CA ALA A 225 -4.65 8.34 4.14
C ALA A 225 -6.13 8.52 3.81
N SER A 226 -7.01 8.44 4.80
CA SER A 226 -8.46 8.43 4.58
C SER A 226 -9.17 9.61 5.23
N ALA A 227 -10.14 10.18 4.53
CA ALA A 227 -11.00 11.24 5.06
C ALA A 227 -11.70 10.81 6.34
N GLY A 228 -11.92 11.76 7.23
CA GLY A 228 -12.50 11.51 8.54
C GLY A 228 -13.38 12.64 9.04
N HIS A 229 -13.02 13.19 10.19
CA HIS A 229 -13.82 14.21 10.88
C HIS A 229 -14.06 15.45 10.02
N GLY A 230 -15.33 15.84 9.90
CA GLY A 230 -15.76 17.07 9.22
C GLY A 230 -16.40 16.87 7.85
N GLU A 231 -16.29 15.65 7.27
CA GLU A 231 -17.09 15.28 6.09
C GLU A 231 -18.59 15.21 6.44
N SER A 232 -19.44 15.39 5.42
CA SER A 232 -20.89 15.22 5.61
C SER A 232 -21.24 13.76 5.89
N THR A 233 -22.19 13.54 6.79
CA THR A 233 -22.71 12.21 7.14
C THR A 233 -24.08 11.96 6.52
N GLN A 234 -24.45 12.69 5.47
CA GLN A 234 -25.76 12.56 4.83
C GLN A 234 -25.93 11.18 4.18
N ASP A 235 -24.99 10.79 3.33
CA ASP A 235 -25.03 9.53 2.58
C ASP A 235 -23.96 8.53 3.04
N MET A 236 -22.83 9.02 3.53
CA MET A 236 -21.65 8.24 3.89
C MET A 236 -21.10 8.69 5.25
N VAL A 237 -20.39 7.80 5.91
CA VAL A 237 -19.67 8.09 7.16
C VAL A 237 -18.19 7.82 6.95
N PHE A 238 -17.32 8.73 7.38
CA PHE A 238 -15.87 8.64 7.17
C PHE A 238 -15.15 8.48 8.51
N ALA A 239 -14.30 7.47 8.60
CA ALA A 239 -13.69 7.06 9.85
C ALA A 239 -12.30 7.68 10.13
N GLY A 240 -11.64 8.25 9.12
CA GLY A 240 -10.25 8.70 9.26
C GLY A 240 -9.30 7.54 9.58
N HIS A 241 -9.48 6.39 8.94
CA HIS A 241 -8.70 5.19 9.19
C HIS A 241 -7.48 5.18 8.27
N ASP A 242 -6.36 5.70 8.77
CA ASP A 242 -5.07 5.75 8.09
C ASP A 242 -4.28 4.48 8.36
N LEU A 243 -3.55 4.00 7.35
CA LEU A 243 -2.78 2.76 7.40
C LEU A 243 -1.41 2.94 6.75
N ILE A 244 -0.38 2.33 7.33
CA ILE A 244 0.94 2.20 6.71
C ILE A 244 1.38 0.76 6.82
N ALA A 245 1.62 0.13 5.66
CA ALA A 245 2.11 -1.23 5.56
C ALA A 245 3.45 -1.28 4.80
N GLU A 246 4.27 -2.27 5.10
CA GLU A 246 5.53 -2.56 4.42
C GLU A 246 5.65 -4.06 4.19
N ASN A 247 5.77 -4.47 2.94
CA ASN A 247 5.94 -5.87 2.55
C ASN A 247 4.95 -6.81 3.28
N GLY A 248 3.69 -6.40 3.34
CA GLY A 248 2.59 -7.15 3.94
C GLY A 248 2.39 -6.96 5.45
N THR A 249 3.34 -6.34 6.12
CA THR A 249 3.22 -6.06 7.56
C THR A 249 2.58 -4.69 7.79
N LEU A 250 1.49 -4.63 8.53
CA LEU A 250 0.93 -3.37 9.00
C LEU A 250 1.83 -2.80 10.08
N LEU A 251 2.43 -1.62 9.83
CA LEU A 251 3.38 -0.98 10.74
C LEU A 251 2.73 0.06 11.65
N SER A 252 1.75 0.79 11.12
CA SER A 252 1.05 1.84 11.87
C SER A 252 -0.38 1.99 11.35
N GLU A 253 -1.31 2.27 12.23
CA GLU A 253 -2.70 2.60 11.87
C GLU A 253 -3.33 3.53 12.88
N THR A 254 -4.32 4.33 12.44
CA THR A 254 -5.23 5.05 13.32
C THR A 254 -6.44 4.18 13.66
N LYS A 255 -7.02 4.37 14.84
CA LYS A 255 -8.32 3.76 15.14
C LYS A 255 -9.43 4.52 14.40
N PRO A 256 -10.40 3.81 13.78
CA PRO A 256 -11.57 4.45 13.19
C PRO A 256 -12.23 5.44 14.18
N PHE A 257 -12.56 6.63 13.70
CA PHE A 257 -13.21 7.72 14.44
C PHE A 257 -12.40 8.36 15.56
N ALA A 258 -11.16 7.93 15.80
CA ALA A 258 -10.35 8.50 16.89
C ALA A 258 -9.57 9.75 16.49
N GLY A 259 -9.43 10.01 15.18
CA GLY A 259 -8.51 11.03 14.67
C GLY A 259 -7.04 10.65 14.89
N GLY A 260 -6.13 11.56 14.53
CA GLY A 260 -4.70 11.36 14.69
C GLY A 260 -3.98 11.16 13.35
N CYS A 261 -2.81 10.54 13.40
CA CYS A 261 -2.03 10.19 12.21
C CYS A 261 -1.40 8.80 12.38
N ALA A 262 -1.26 8.07 11.29
CA ALA A 262 -0.37 6.90 11.25
C ALA A 262 1.03 7.38 10.82
N GLU A 263 2.06 7.04 11.60
CA GLU A 263 3.44 7.44 11.36
C GLU A 263 4.39 6.29 11.66
N THR A 264 5.37 6.06 10.78
CA THR A 264 6.41 5.02 10.95
C THR A 264 7.56 5.25 9.98
N GLU A 265 8.60 4.43 10.06
CA GLU A 265 9.73 4.41 9.13
C GLU A 265 9.60 3.21 8.17
N LEU A 266 9.72 3.46 6.85
CA LEU A 266 9.74 2.45 5.79
C LEU A 266 11.19 2.12 5.43
N ASP A 267 11.51 0.84 5.29
CA ASP A 267 12.85 0.37 4.85
C ASP A 267 12.86 0.20 3.32
N CYS A 268 13.14 1.29 2.60
CA CYS A 268 13.14 1.29 1.14
C CYS A 268 14.26 0.42 0.53
N GLN A 269 15.41 0.32 1.18
CA GLN A 269 16.51 -0.54 0.70
C GLN A 269 16.18 -2.02 0.84
N ARG A 270 15.48 -2.40 1.91
CA ARG A 270 14.98 -3.77 2.06
C ARG A 270 14.03 -4.15 0.94
N MET A 271 13.11 -3.25 0.58
CA MET A 271 12.15 -3.51 -0.49
C MET A 271 12.84 -3.73 -1.85
N GLU A 272 13.86 -2.93 -2.18
CA GLU A 272 14.70 -3.17 -3.38
C GLU A 272 15.42 -4.53 -3.31
N SER A 273 15.99 -4.86 -2.16
CA SER A 273 16.69 -6.14 -1.94
C SER A 273 15.76 -7.34 -2.08
N GLU A 274 14.54 -7.27 -1.55
CA GLU A 274 13.54 -8.33 -1.68
C GLU A 274 13.08 -8.51 -3.14
N ARG A 275 12.88 -7.41 -3.88
CA ARG A 275 12.57 -7.46 -5.31
C ARG A 275 13.69 -8.08 -6.12
N ALA A 276 14.95 -7.73 -5.84
CA ALA A 276 16.11 -8.30 -6.53
C ALA A 276 16.26 -9.82 -6.33
N ARG A 277 15.76 -10.37 -5.22
CA ARG A 277 15.74 -11.81 -4.93
C ARG A 277 14.53 -12.53 -5.52
N ASN A 278 13.44 -11.79 -5.79
CA ASN A 278 12.18 -12.37 -6.25
C ASN A 278 12.20 -12.55 -7.77
N THR A 279 12.37 -13.78 -8.23
CA THR A 279 12.45 -14.13 -9.65
C THR A 279 11.13 -13.98 -10.42
N SER A 280 10.00 -13.80 -9.72
CA SER A 280 8.69 -13.54 -10.33
C SER A 280 8.29 -12.06 -10.33
N PHE A 281 9.14 -11.18 -9.82
CA PHE A 281 8.96 -9.73 -9.90
C PHE A 281 9.67 -9.19 -11.14
N GLU A 282 8.95 -9.04 -12.24
CA GLU A 282 9.50 -8.60 -13.52
C GLU A 282 9.26 -7.10 -13.72
N PRO A 283 10.31 -6.25 -13.68
CA PRO A 283 10.17 -4.81 -13.90
C PRO A 283 9.61 -4.49 -15.29
N ALA A 284 8.69 -3.52 -15.36
CA ALA A 284 8.09 -3.02 -16.60
C ALA A 284 7.84 -1.51 -16.48
N ALA A 285 8.73 -0.70 -17.04
CA ALA A 285 8.69 0.76 -16.90
C ALA A 285 8.18 1.51 -18.15
N ASP A 286 7.72 0.78 -19.18
CA ASP A 286 7.28 1.38 -20.44
C ASP A 286 6.11 2.37 -20.21
N GLY A 287 6.23 3.56 -20.80
CA GLY A 287 5.20 4.58 -20.73
C GLY A 287 5.19 5.42 -19.43
N TYR A 288 6.13 5.20 -18.50
CA TYR A 288 6.24 6.00 -17.28
C TYR A 288 7.17 7.21 -17.44
N THR A 289 6.75 8.34 -16.85
CA THR A 289 7.58 9.53 -16.68
C THR A 289 8.04 9.63 -15.23
N THR A 290 9.37 9.68 -15.02
CA THR A 290 9.95 9.85 -13.69
C THR A 290 10.31 11.31 -13.47
N VAL A 291 9.77 11.91 -12.42
CA VAL A 291 10.08 13.25 -11.93
C VAL A 291 11.06 13.14 -10.76
N GLU A 292 12.20 13.79 -10.86
CA GLU A 292 13.18 13.79 -9.80
C GLU A 292 12.99 14.96 -8.86
N PHE A 293 13.18 14.72 -7.56
CA PHE A 293 13.18 15.74 -6.52
C PHE A 293 14.34 15.52 -5.54
N SER A 294 14.58 16.50 -4.69
CA SER A 294 15.74 16.52 -3.78
C SER A 294 15.32 16.72 -2.33
N LEU A 295 15.78 15.83 -1.46
CA LEU A 295 15.63 15.96 -0.01
C LEU A 295 16.98 15.70 0.67
N PRO A 296 17.36 16.48 1.71
CA PRO A 296 18.60 16.24 2.42
C PRO A 296 18.58 14.88 3.13
N LEU A 297 19.66 14.12 3.01
CA LEU A 297 19.87 12.90 3.76
C LEU A 297 20.15 13.23 5.23
N THR A 298 19.16 13.01 6.08
CA THR A 298 19.26 13.12 7.53
C THR A 298 19.28 11.74 8.17
N GLU A 299 19.81 11.64 9.38
CA GLU A 299 19.63 10.43 10.19
C GLU A 299 18.16 10.22 10.49
N THR A 300 17.72 8.96 10.47
CA THR A 300 16.35 8.59 10.84
C THR A 300 16.37 7.96 12.22
N VAL A 301 15.67 8.59 13.16
CA VAL A 301 15.44 7.96 14.47
C VAL A 301 14.33 6.94 14.28
N LEU A 302 14.65 5.65 14.43
CA LEU A 302 13.68 4.58 14.30
C LEU A 302 12.81 4.52 15.56
N THR A 303 11.50 4.57 15.37
CA THR A 303 10.49 4.40 16.41
C THR A 303 9.84 3.01 16.34
N ARG A 304 9.94 2.35 15.19
CA ARG A 304 9.47 0.97 14.99
C ARG A 304 10.46 -0.02 15.62
N TRP A 305 9.91 -1.11 16.15
CA TRP A 305 10.74 -2.22 16.60
C TRP A 305 11.33 -2.97 15.39
N VAL A 306 12.64 -3.23 15.46
CA VAL A 306 13.37 -4.05 14.49
C VAL A 306 13.89 -5.27 15.24
N ASP A 307 13.52 -6.46 14.78
CA ASP A 307 13.96 -7.70 15.41
C ASP A 307 15.47 -7.89 15.24
N PRO A 308 16.28 -7.87 16.32
CA PRO A 308 17.71 -8.11 16.25
C PRO A 308 18.06 -9.60 16.01
N THR A 309 17.08 -10.49 16.18
CA THR A 309 17.27 -11.95 16.06
C THR A 309 16.16 -12.59 15.22
N PRO A 310 16.03 -12.22 13.92
CA PRO A 310 14.88 -12.60 13.09
C PRO A 310 14.73 -14.12 12.86
N PHE A 311 15.76 -14.90 13.22
CA PHE A 311 15.75 -16.36 13.08
C PHE A 311 15.44 -17.10 14.39
N VAL A 312 15.25 -16.37 15.49
CA VAL A 312 14.92 -16.94 16.81
C VAL A 312 13.46 -16.65 17.13
N PRO A 313 12.61 -17.68 17.29
CA PRO A 313 11.23 -17.47 17.72
C PRO A 313 11.18 -16.83 19.11
N HIS A 314 10.61 -15.64 19.22
CA HIS A 314 10.50 -14.90 20.49
C HIS A 314 9.28 -15.29 21.32
N ASN A 315 8.31 -15.98 20.72
CA ASN A 315 7.03 -16.28 21.36
C ASN A 315 6.88 -17.80 21.59
N GLN A 316 6.99 -18.23 22.84
CA GLN A 316 6.72 -19.62 23.24
C GLN A 316 5.23 -20.02 23.12
N GLN A 317 4.36 -19.08 22.74
CA GLN A 317 2.91 -19.29 22.59
C GLN A 317 2.44 -19.44 21.14
N LEU A 318 3.38 -19.51 20.17
CA LEU A 318 3.01 -19.81 18.80
C LEU A 318 2.38 -21.20 18.70
N PRO A 319 1.28 -21.39 17.95
CA PRO A 319 0.69 -22.71 17.71
C PRO A 319 1.72 -23.69 17.16
N ALA A 320 1.63 -24.95 17.56
CA ALA A 320 2.59 -26.00 17.14
C ALA A 320 2.80 -26.10 15.61
N ALA A 321 1.82 -25.65 14.82
CA ALA A 321 1.90 -25.58 13.36
C ALA A 321 2.92 -24.52 12.85
N GLU A 322 3.10 -23.41 13.58
CA GLU A 322 4.06 -22.36 13.20
C GLU A 322 5.48 -22.72 13.61
N HIS A 323 5.64 -23.44 14.73
CA HIS A 323 6.94 -24.00 15.12
C HIS A 323 7.43 -25.06 14.12
N GLY A 324 6.54 -25.84 13.54
CA GLY A 324 6.86 -26.82 12.50
C GLY A 324 7.45 -26.21 11.23
N SER A 325 6.97 -25.02 10.83
CA SER A 325 7.46 -24.31 9.64
C SER A 325 8.88 -23.74 9.83
N ALA A 326 9.23 -23.28 11.02
CA ALA A 326 10.59 -22.78 11.31
C ALA A 326 11.63 -23.91 11.33
N VAL A 327 11.25 -25.10 11.83
CA VAL A 327 12.14 -26.28 11.86
C VAL A 327 12.35 -26.87 10.46
N VAL A 328 11.34 -26.84 9.60
CA VAL A 328 11.44 -27.33 8.22
C VAL A 328 12.36 -26.46 7.35
N GLN A 329 12.46 -25.15 7.60
CA GLN A 329 13.38 -24.29 6.87
C GLN A 329 14.86 -24.50 7.21
N LEU A 330 15.18 -25.08 8.38
CA LEU A 330 16.56 -25.44 8.77
C LEU A 330 16.97 -26.84 8.27
N ALA A 331 16.03 -27.68 7.86
CA ALA A 331 16.28 -29.06 7.43
C ALA A 331 17.00 -29.21 6.07
N PRO A 332 16.87 -28.34 5.06
CA PRO A 332 17.52 -28.55 3.75
C PRO A 332 19.04 -28.59 3.80
N HIS A 333 19.67 -27.93 4.76
CA HIS A 333 21.14 -27.94 4.87
C HIS A 333 21.68 -29.20 5.48
N GLN A 334 20.94 -29.91 6.34
CA GLN A 334 21.36 -31.18 6.94
C GLN A 334 21.07 -32.38 6.03
N GLN A 335 20.01 -32.29 5.20
CA GLN A 335 19.68 -33.34 4.24
C GLN A 335 20.73 -33.49 3.13
N ARG A 336 21.37 -32.41 2.68
CA ARG A 336 22.46 -32.47 1.69
C ARG A 336 23.74 -33.13 2.21
N GLN A 337 23.94 -33.20 3.53
CA GLN A 337 25.06 -33.93 4.13
C GLN A 337 24.75 -35.42 4.36
N ALA A 338 23.47 -35.78 4.48
CA ALA A 338 23.05 -37.18 4.64
C ALA A 338 23.10 -37.96 3.32
N ASP A 339 22.82 -37.31 2.19
CA ASP A 339 22.88 -37.89 0.84
C ASP A 339 24.31 -38.17 0.35
N GLN A 340 25.32 -37.75 1.09
CA GLN A 340 26.74 -38.03 0.80
C GLN A 340 27.33 -39.25 1.56
N GLY A 341 26.51 -40.19 1.93
CA GLY A 341 26.98 -41.55 2.20
C GLY A 341 27.38 -41.95 3.62
N HIS A 342 26.88 -41.25 4.68
CA HIS A 342 27.15 -41.65 6.07
C HIS A 342 25.89 -41.62 6.97
N GLY A 343 24.74 -42.03 6.44
CA GLY A 343 23.44 -41.61 6.96
C GLY A 343 22.76 -42.50 8.02
N VAL A 344 23.02 -43.78 8.14
CA VAL A 344 22.11 -44.67 8.91
C VAL A 344 22.45 -44.76 10.40
N GLN A 345 23.68 -44.55 10.79
CA GLN A 345 24.05 -44.65 12.22
C GLN A 345 23.84 -43.38 13.05
N ARG A 346 23.68 -42.20 12.43
CA ARG A 346 23.42 -40.93 13.16
C ARG A 346 21.96 -40.68 13.50
N ALA A 347 21.02 -41.27 12.76
CA ALA A 347 19.60 -41.13 13.03
C ALA A 347 19.15 -41.75 14.37
N ALA A 348 19.81 -42.77 14.81
CA ALA A 348 19.52 -43.43 16.10
C ALA A 348 20.01 -42.61 17.31
N GLY A 349 21.03 -41.78 17.15
CA GLY A 349 21.58 -40.95 18.25
C GLY A 349 20.75 -39.66 18.52
N LEU A 350 20.00 -39.16 17.53
CA LEU A 350 19.18 -37.95 17.65
C LEU A 350 17.86 -38.17 18.40
N GLN A 351 17.44 -39.45 18.57
CA GLN A 351 16.16 -39.72 19.26
C GLN A 351 16.23 -39.55 20.78
N HIS A 352 17.40 -39.57 21.40
CA HIS A 352 17.53 -39.53 22.87
C HIS A 352 17.42 -38.12 23.50
N GLY A 353 17.47 -37.06 22.70
CA GLY A 353 17.37 -35.67 23.19
C GLY A 353 16.02 -34.98 22.91
N LEU A 354 15.11 -35.63 22.19
CA LEU A 354 13.83 -35.00 21.79
C LEU A 354 12.71 -35.27 22.80
N GLN A 355 11.91 -34.21 23.05
CA GLN A 355 10.68 -34.30 23.84
C GLN A 355 9.66 -35.26 23.17
N PRO A 356 8.74 -35.89 23.90
CA PRO A 356 7.80 -36.91 23.36
C PRO A 356 7.01 -36.47 22.13
N VAL A 357 6.61 -35.18 22.06
CA VAL A 357 5.90 -34.62 20.92
C VAL A 357 6.76 -34.52 19.67
N GLN A 358 8.04 -34.22 19.82
CA GLN A 358 9.00 -34.13 18.71
C GLN A 358 9.31 -35.51 18.11
N ARG A 359 9.30 -36.57 18.95
CA ARG A 359 9.44 -37.97 18.48
C ARG A 359 8.24 -38.42 17.66
N ALA A 360 7.02 -38.04 18.08
CA ALA A 360 5.80 -38.40 17.38
C ALA A 360 5.72 -37.72 16.00
N LEU A 361 6.15 -36.44 15.89
CA LEU A 361 6.18 -35.69 14.63
C LEU A 361 7.25 -36.26 13.66
N LEU A 362 8.40 -36.64 14.17
CA LEU A 362 9.47 -37.25 13.37
C LEU A 362 9.03 -38.62 12.83
N GLN A 363 8.37 -39.44 13.65
CA GLN A 363 7.81 -40.71 13.22
C GLN A 363 6.69 -40.56 12.20
N CYS A 364 5.81 -39.53 12.34
CA CYS A 364 4.74 -39.25 11.39
C CYS A 364 5.31 -38.77 10.04
N ALA A 365 6.36 -37.97 10.04
CA ALA A 365 7.03 -37.52 8.83
C ALA A 365 7.73 -38.66 8.09
N LEU A 366 8.43 -39.54 8.83
CA LEU A 366 9.07 -40.72 8.27
C LEU A 366 8.06 -41.72 7.71
N GLN A 367 6.92 -41.93 8.37
CA GLN A 367 5.85 -42.79 7.86
C GLN A 367 5.19 -42.26 6.59
N LYS A 368 5.05 -40.94 6.47
CA LYS A 368 4.52 -40.30 5.23
C LYS A 368 5.51 -40.40 4.07
N GLN A 369 6.80 -40.35 4.31
CA GLN A 369 7.83 -40.54 3.27
C GLN A 369 7.90 -41.99 2.78
N VAL A 370 7.73 -42.96 3.67
CA VAL A 370 7.64 -44.38 3.30
C VAL A 370 6.37 -44.67 2.51
N ALA A 371 5.23 -44.06 2.88
CA ALA A 371 3.96 -44.19 2.15
C ALA A 371 3.99 -43.54 0.75
N ALA A 372 4.73 -42.45 0.60
CA ALA A 372 4.92 -41.79 -0.70
C ALA A 372 5.87 -42.53 -1.64
N GLY A 373 6.86 -43.24 -1.08
CA GLY A 373 7.78 -44.07 -1.83
C GLY A 373 7.19 -45.40 -2.34
N VAL A 374 6.11 -45.87 -1.71
CA VAL A 374 5.43 -47.13 -2.11
C VAL A 374 4.30 -46.91 -3.12
N ALA A 375 3.84 -45.68 -3.29
CA ALA A 375 2.77 -45.31 -4.25
C ALA A 375 3.27 -45.01 -5.68
N GLY A 376 4.56 -45.13 -5.95
CA GLY A 376 5.21 -44.84 -7.24
C GLY A 376 5.27 -45.97 -8.25
N GLU A 377 4.86 -47.19 -7.88
CA GLU A 377 4.89 -48.35 -8.82
C GLU A 377 3.56 -49.13 -8.74
N ALA A 378 2.50 -48.66 -9.40
CA ALA A 378 1.41 -49.53 -9.89
C ALA A 378 0.47 -48.75 -10.82
N GLU A 379 0.52 -49.17 -12.10
CA GLU A 379 -0.56 -49.33 -13.06
C GLU A 379 -1.09 -48.14 -13.88
N PHE A 380 -0.57 -48.13 -15.07
CA PHE A 380 -1.32 -47.88 -16.31
C PHE A 380 -2.29 -49.02 -16.60
N GLY A 381 -3.58 -48.73 -16.83
CA GLY A 381 -4.45 -49.63 -17.54
C GLY A 381 -5.93 -49.55 -17.30
N LYS A 382 -6.63 -49.08 -18.33
CA LYS A 382 -8.00 -49.43 -18.79
C LYS A 382 -9.23 -48.68 -18.29
N ASN A 383 -9.74 -47.93 -19.27
CA ASN A 383 -11.15 -47.82 -19.75
C ASN A 383 -12.31 -48.10 -18.78
N CYS A 384 -13.21 -47.11 -18.69
CA CYS A 384 -14.62 -47.30 -19.09
C CYS A 384 -15.35 -45.97 -19.26
N GLN A 385 -16.08 -45.89 -20.35
CA GLN A 385 -16.95 -44.79 -20.75
C GLN A 385 -18.35 -44.86 -20.06
N PRO A 386 -19.23 -43.87 -20.32
CA PRO A 386 -20.26 -43.41 -19.41
C PRO A 386 -21.65 -43.96 -19.70
N ASP A 387 -22.55 -43.86 -18.71
CA ASP A 387 -23.97 -43.90 -18.94
C ASP A 387 -24.70 -42.76 -18.20
N ALA A 388 -25.38 -41.94 -18.96
CA ALA A 388 -26.55 -41.16 -18.54
C ALA A 388 -27.79 -42.00 -18.81
N PRO A 389 -29.01 -41.75 -18.29
CA PRO A 389 -29.70 -40.47 -18.36
C PRO A 389 -30.78 -40.22 -17.25
N GLY A 390 -31.45 -39.06 -17.36
CA GLY A 390 -32.79 -38.78 -16.84
C GLY A 390 -32.77 -37.61 -15.83
N GLY A 391 -33.22 -36.44 -16.10
CA GLY A 391 -34.55 -36.01 -16.49
C GLY A 391 -35.27 -35.45 -15.27
N GLY A 392 -35.52 -34.13 -15.22
CA GLY A 392 -36.34 -33.55 -14.16
C GLY A 392 -36.30 -32.04 -14.12
N ILE A 393 -37.11 -31.42 -14.94
CA ILE A 393 -37.51 -30.01 -14.88
C ILE A 393 -38.35 -29.77 -13.62
N LEU A 394 -38.05 -28.70 -12.88
CA LEU A 394 -39.06 -27.98 -12.09
C LEU A 394 -38.69 -26.49 -12.02
N GLN A 395 -39.51 -25.70 -12.71
CA GLN A 395 -39.73 -24.26 -12.48
C GLN A 395 -40.43 -24.04 -11.13
N LEU A 396 -40.26 -22.87 -10.62
CA LEU A 396 -41.10 -22.00 -9.78
C LEU A 396 -40.19 -21.26 -8.79
N GLY A 397 -40.24 -20.00 -8.76
CA GLY A 397 -40.98 -18.85 -8.40
C GLY A 397 -40.07 -17.64 -8.26
#